data_f48abb32cf4b05a18d81383391782994
#
_entry.id   f48abb32cf4b05a18d81383391782994
#
_cell.length_a   1.000
_cell.length_b   1.000
_cell.length_c   1.000
_cell.angle_alpha   90.00
_cell.angle_beta   90.00
_cell.angle_gamma   90.00
#
_symmetry.space_group_name_H-M   'P 1'
#
loop_
_entity.id
_entity.type
_entity.pdbx_description
1 polymer ?
#
loop_
_entity_poly.entity_id
_entity_poly.type
_entity_poly.pdbx_seq_one_letter_code
_entity_poly.pdbx_strand_id
1 'polypeptide(L)'
;MNSSSLGRGRFAAFIAALAASFVWSAASAQPIRQSADGFIGGTVTSARGPEAGVWVIAETKELKTPFIKIVVTDDAGRYVLPQLPTATYNVWVRGYGLADSDKVEGRPGDTALNLTAKVASSPAEAAKVYPGNYWLSLLQPPTKSEFPGSGDKGNGIPPAMATQAHWIFNIKSGCNFCHQLGNQITRSLGHMDHLGFKTPEEAWIYRTQLGVRGSAMAGTMAQFGVQAGARVLADWTTRIANGELPPVPPRPRPGPERNVVVTLWDWGVDSSFMHDEIATDKNDPTVNANGPVYAVSAGHGKLTVLDPIDNDSYELTIPTRE
;
A
#
# COMPACT_ATOMS: atom_id res chain seq x y z
N MET A 1 -69.53 -7.33 -60.85
CA MET A 1 -70.91 -7.40 -60.33
C MET A 1 -70.85 -7.32 -58.82
N ASN A 2 -71.52 -6.34 -58.31
CA ASN A 2 -71.98 -6.11 -56.93
C ASN A 2 -70.91 -6.02 -55.83
N SER A 3 -70.61 -4.87 -55.31
CA SER A 3 -71.35 -3.86 -54.52
C SER A 3 -71.79 -4.37 -53.15
N SER A 4 -71.30 -3.77 -52.12
CA SER A 4 -71.98 -3.05 -51.03
C SER A 4 -71.18 -3.12 -49.76
N SER A 5 -70.79 -2.09 -49.22
CA SER A 5 -71.33 -1.02 -48.38
C SER A 5 -70.99 -1.19 -46.91
N LEU A 6 -70.22 -0.25 -46.43
CA LEU A 6 -70.36 0.53 -45.19
C LEU A 6 -70.78 -0.17 -43.88
N GLY A 7 -69.87 -0.09 -42.93
CA GLY A 7 -70.14 -0.18 -41.51
C GLY A 7 -69.11 0.58 -40.69
N ARG A 8 -69.42 1.88 -40.41
CA ARG A 8 -68.62 2.70 -39.47
C ARG A 8 -68.94 2.27 -38.07
N GLY A 9 -68.02 1.54 -37.46
CA GLY A 9 -68.01 1.26 -36.01
C GLY A 9 -67.00 2.15 -35.31
N ARG A 10 -67.48 3.07 -34.51
CA ARG A 10 -66.65 3.88 -33.61
C ARG A 10 -66.14 2.96 -32.48
N PHE A 11 -64.86 2.67 -32.48
CA PHE A 11 -64.17 2.13 -31.31
C PHE A 11 -63.54 3.28 -30.54
N ALA A 12 -64.14 3.58 -29.38
CA ALA A 12 -63.56 4.43 -28.37
C ALA A 12 -62.35 3.68 -27.74
N ALA A 13 -61.17 4.14 -27.98
CA ALA A 13 -59.95 3.63 -27.33
C ALA A 13 -59.88 4.19 -25.90
N PHE A 14 -60.12 3.32 -24.91
CA PHE A 14 -59.76 3.60 -23.54
C PHE A 14 -58.25 3.49 -23.38
N ILE A 15 -57.56 4.61 -23.27
CA ILE A 15 -56.17 4.67 -22.87
C ILE A 15 -56.15 4.56 -21.33
N ALA A 16 -55.92 3.36 -20.83
CA ALA A 16 -55.61 3.15 -19.41
C ALA A 16 -54.13 3.54 -19.22
N ALA A 17 -53.91 4.74 -18.69
CA ALA A 17 -52.58 5.16 -18.24
C ALA A 17 -52.20 4.35 -16.97
N LEU A 18 -51.35 3.32 -17.13
CA LEU A 18 -50.64 2.70 -16.04
C LEU A 18 -49.57 3.66 -15.56
N ALA A 19 -49.88 4.44 -14.52
CA ALA A 19 -48.85 5.16 -13.76
C ALA A 19 -48.07 4.11 -12.93
N ALA A 20 -46.99 3.63 -13.48
CA ALA A 20 -46.00 2.85 -12.72
C ALA A 20 -45.33 3.79 -11.71
N SER A 21 -45.79 3.78 -10.49
CA SER A 21 -45.17 4.43 -9.35
C SER A 21 -43.82 3.72 -9.09
N PHE A 22 -42.74 4.25 -9.65
CA PHE A 22 -41.41 3.89 -9.20
C PHE A 22 -41.25 4.40 -7.77
N VAL A 23 -41.53 3.54 -6.80
CA VAL A 23 -41.09 3.76 -5.43
C VAL A 23 -39.57 3.60 -5.44
N TRP A 24 -38.86 4.69 -5.60
CA TRP A 24 -37.46 4.74 -5.30
C TRP A 24 -37.32 4.54 -3.79
N SER A 25 -37.04 3.30 -3.38
CA SER A 25 -36.56 3.04 -2.03
C SER A 25 -35.24 3.82 -1.90
N ALA A 26 -35.34 5.02 -1.35
CA ALA A 26 -34.16 5.68 -0.83
C ALA A 26 -33.59 4.71 0.23
N ALA A 27 -32.53 3.99 -0.13
CA ALA A 27 -31.72 3.32 0.85
C ALA A 27 -31.35 4.38 1.87
N SER A 28 -31.94 4.31 3.04
CA SER A 28 -31.58 5.17 4.17
C SER A 28 -30.12 4.87 4.43
N ALA A 29 -29.22 5.74 3.94
CA ALA A 29 -27.86 5.75 4.43
C ALA A 29 -27.98 5.82 5.95
N GLN A 30 -27.60 4.74 6.62
CA GLN A 30 -27.54 4.76 8.08
C GLN A 30 -26.66 5.94 8.45
N PRO A 31 -27.07 6.78 9.40
CA PRO A 31 -26.20 7.85 9.84
C PRO A 31 -24.90 7.20 10.27
N ILE A 32 -23.81 7.54 9.59
CA ILE A 32 -22.47 7.29 10.08
C ILE A 32 -22.53 7.74 11.53
N ARG A 33 -22.31 6.84 12.46
CA ARG A 33 -22.12 7.22 13.87
C ARG A 33 -20.96 8.20 13.83
N GLN A 34 -21.27 9.48 13.91
CA GLN A 34 -20.27 10.49 14.21
C GLN A 34 -19.79 10.15 15.62
N SER A 35 -18.71 9.41 15.71
CA SER A 35 -17.92 9.45 16.92
C SER A 35 -17.60 10.92 17.17
N ALA A 36 -17.39 11.31 18.41
CA ALA A 36 -17.00 12.68 18.76
C ALA A 36 -15.55 12.94 18.27
N ASP A 37 -15.30 12.64 17.01
CA ASP A 37 -14.01 12.74 16.37
C ASP A 37 -13.74 14.20 16.08
N GLY A 38 -12.69 14.72 16.69
CA GLY A 38 -12.22 16.03 16.42
C GLY A 38 -11.26 16.05 15.22
N PHE A 39 -10.62 17.18 15.03
CA PHE A 39 -9.54 17.32 14.05
C PHE A 39 -8.36 18.03 14.68
N ILE A 40 -7.17 17.85 14.10
CA ILE A 40 -5.98 18.65 14.36
C ILE A 40 -5.66 19.43 13.10
N GLY A 41 -5.39 20.72 13.22
CA GLY A 41 -5.05 21.58 12.10
C GLY A 41 -3.88 22.51 12.40
N GLY A 42 -3.22 22.99 11.35
CA GLY A 42 -2.09 23.90 11.48
C GLY A 42 -1.37 24.13 10.17
N THR A 43 -0.13 24.60 10.27
CA THR A 43 0.75 24.83 9.13
C THR A 43 2.09 24.13 9.30
N VAL A 44 2.70 23.76 8.19
CA VAL A 44 4.05 23.22 8.13
C VAL A 44 4.96 24.23 7.45
N THR A 45 6.04 24.61 8.11
CA THR A 45 7.06 25.51 7.57
C THR A 45 8.46 24.93 7.73
N SER A 46 9.39 25.37 6.90
CA SER A 46 10.83 25.13 7.06
C SER A 46 11.59 26.45 6.90
N ALA A 47 12.92 26.40 6.91
CA ALA A 47 13.76 27.54 6.55
C ALA A 47 13.52 28.06 5.11
N ARG A 48 12.81 27.29 4.28
CA ARG A 48 12.45 27.66 2.89
C ARG A 48 11.08 28.33 2.78
N GLY A 49 10.34 28.43 3.88
CA GLY A 49 8.95 28.91 3.94
C GLY A 49 7.93 27.80 4.10
N PRO A 50 6.68 27.99 3.65
CA PRO A 50 5.63 26.97 3.70
C PRO A 50 6.02 25.70 2.94
N GLU A 51 5.78 24.54 3.53
CA GLU A 51 6.09 23.24 2.94
C GLU A 51 4.85 22.61 2.29
N ALA A 52 4.75 22.76 1.00
CA ALA A 52 3.66 22.23 0.18
C ALA A 52 3.90 20.77 -0.23
N GLY A 53 2.83 19.94 -0.24
CA GLY A 53 2.91 18.55 -0.68
C GLY A 53 3.80 17.69 0.22
N VAL A 54 3.74 17.90 1.52
CA VAL A 54 4.40 17.06 2.52
C VAL A 54 3.37 16.34 3.37
N TRP A 55 3.72 15.19 3.92
CA TRP A 55 2.82 14.40 4.77
C TRP A 55 2.90 14.88 6.20
N VAL A 56 1.74 15.12 6.79
CA VAL A 56 1.57 15.30 8.23
C VAL A 56 0.98 14.01 8.79
N ILE A 57 1.68 13.42 9.74
CA ILE A 57 1.43 12.11 10.29
C ILE A 57 1.08 12.27 11.76
N ALA A 58 -0.09 11.80 12.16
CA ALA A 58 -0.53 11.70 13.55
C ALA A 58 -0.60 10.22 13.94
N GLU A 59 0.13 9.82 14.96
CA GLU A 59 0.16 8.44 15.43
C GLU A 59 -0.12 8.36 16.93
N THR A 60 -0.85 7.33 17.36
CA THR A 60 -1.13 7.05 18.77
C THR A 60 -1.13 5.56 19.07
N LYS A 61 -0.82 5.22 20.32
CA LYS A 61 -0.96 3.87 20.89
C LYS A 61 -1.98 3.86 22.04
N GLU A 62 -2.70 4.94 22.25
CA GLU A 62 -3.69 5.06 23.33
C GLU A 62 -5.04 4.41 22.98
N LEU A 63 -5.27 4.07 21.70
CA LEU A 63 -6.44 3.31 21.28
C LEU A 63 -6.23 1.80 21.51
N LYS A 64 -7.25 0.99 21.32
CA LYS A 64 -7.18 -0.46 21.49
C LYS A 64 -6.20 -1.12 20.52
N THR A 65 -6.02 -0.52 19.34
CA THR A 65 -4.93 -0.89 18.42
C THR A 65 -4.15 0.37 18.00
N PRO A 66 -2.85 0.28 17.70
CA PRO A 66 -2.08 1.40 17.17
C PRO A 66 -2.74 2.01 15.95
N PHE A 67 -2.77 3.33 15.90
CA PHE A 67 -3.50 4.08 14.90
C PHE A 67 -2.63 5.19 14.31
N ILE A 68 -2.70 5.36 12.99
CA ILE A 68 -2.00 6.43 12.27
C ILE A 68 -2.96 7.09 11.30
N LYS A 69 -2.97 8.42 11.28
CA LYS A 69 -3.66 9.20 10.24
C LYS A 69 -2.67 10.10 9.52
N ILE A 70 -2.77 10.16 8.20
CA ILE A 70 -1.85 10.91 7.36
C ILE A 70 -2.64 11.78 6.39
N VAL A 71 -2.22 13.02 6.27
CA VAL A 71 -2.73 13.98 5.27
C VAL A 71 -1.58 14.66 4.56
N VAL A 72 -1.88 15.38 3.48
CA VAL A 72 -0.91 16.13 2.68
C VAL A 72 -1.18 17.62 2.82
N THR A 73 -0.13 18.44 2.94
CA THR A 73 -0.26 19.90 3.03
C THR A 73 -0.67 20.52 1.70
N ASP A 74 -1.41 21.63 1.77
CA ASP A 74 -1.75 22.46 0.61
C ASP A 74 -0.57 23.35 0.15
N ASP A 75 -0.81 24.26 -0.82
CA ASP A 75 0.21 25.16 -1.35
C ASP A 75 0.76 26.16 -0.34
N ALA A 76 -0.01 26.47 0.70
CA ALA A 76 0.39 27.35 1.80
C ALA A 76 0.96 26.59 3.00
N GLY A 77 1.19 25.27 2.88
CA GLY A 77 1.66 24.42 3.96
C GLY A 77 0.60 24.10 5.01
N ARG A 78 -0.68 24.41 4.77
CA ARG A 78 -1.77 24.14 5.72
C ARG A 78 -2.20 22.69 5.65
N TYR A 79 -2.64 22.15 6.79
CA TYR A 79 -3.15 20.79 6.91
C TYR A 79 -4.34 20.68 7.86
N VAL A 80 -5.14 19.66 7.66
CA VAL A 80 -6.19 19.22 8.58
C VAL A 80 -6.16 17.70 8.63
N LEU A 81 -5.99 17.15 9.83
CA LEU A 81 -6.12 15.73 10.15
C LEU A 81 -7.55 15.49 10.64
N PRO A 82 -8.46 15.00 9.80
CA PRO A 82 -9.88 14.89 10.15
C PRO A 82 -10.17 13.61 10.91
N GLN A 83 -11.31 13.58 11.61
CA GLN A 83 -11.87 12.35 12.21
C GLN A 83 -10.86 11.59 13.07
N LEU A 84 -10.24 12.29 14.01
CA LEU A 84 -9.33 11.70 14.97
C LEU A 84 -10.10 11.26 16.22
N PRO A 85 -10.04 9.96 16.60
CA PRO A 85 -10.50 9.49 17.89
C PRO A 85 -9.88 10.28 19.04
N THR A 86 -10.58 10.35 20.17
CA THR A 86 -10.07 11.04 21.37
C THR A 86 -8.86 10.30 21.93
N ALA A 87 -7.68 10.88 21.74
CA ALA A 87 -6.40 10.38 22.20
C ALA A 87 -5.35 11.50 22.14
N THR A 88 -4.17 11.27 22.71
CA THR A 88 -2.98 12.08 22.47
C THR A 88 -2.21 11.51 21.29
N TYR A 89 -1.83 12.36 20.35
CA TYR A 89 -1.11 11.98 19.14
C TYR A 89 0.28 12.58 19.14
N ASN A 90 1.25 11.79 18.66
CA ASN A 90 2.51 12.32 18.19
C ASN A 90 2.32 12.77 16.74
N VAL A 91 2.44 14.07 16.49
CA VAL A 91 2.26 14.68 15.16
C VAL A 91 3.60 15.13 14.60
N TRP A 92 3.93 14.73 13.38
CA TRP A 92 5.21 15.00 12.75
C TRP A 92 5.10 15.08 11.23
N VAL A 93 6.19 15.51 10.59
CA VAL A 93 6.22 15.78 9.14
C VAL A 93 7.24 14.90 8.44
N ARG A 94 6.84 14.36 7.30
CA ARG A 94 7.69 13.65 6.32
C ARG A 94 7.45 14.21 4.93
N GLY A 95 8.51 14.30 4.12
CA GLY A 95 8.37 14.73 2.73
C GLY A 95 9.64 14.51 1.92
N TYR A 96 9.50 14.51 0.60
CA TYR A 96 10.67 14.38 -0.27
C TYR A 96 11.53 15.65 -0.18
N GLY A 97 12.83 15.44 0.02
CA GLY A 97 13.80 16.50 0.31
C GLY A 97 13.86 16.93 1.77
N LEU A 98 13.11 16.26 2.65
CA LEU A 98 13.12 16.49 4.08
C LEU A 98 13.65 15.25 4.82
N ALA A 99 14.14 15.46 6.03
CA ALA A 99 14.23 14.45 7.07
C ALA A 99 12.94 14.44 7.88
N ASP A 100 12.65 13.34 8.59
CA ASP A 100 11.53 13.30 9.53
C ASP A 100 11.70 14.41 10.60
N SER A 101 10.63 15.13 10.87
CA SER A 101 10.65 16.19 11.87
C SER A 101 10.63 15.63 13.30
N ASP A 102 10.83 16.49 14.29
CA ASP A 102 10.51 16.17 15.66
C ASP A 102 9.00 15.93 15.80
N LYS A 103 8.65 15.06 16.75
CA LYS A 103 7.26 14.76 17.10
C LYS A 103 6.77 15.78 18.11
N VAL A 104 5.58 16.31 17.86
CA VAL A 104 4.88 17.29 18.73
C VAL A 104 3.59 16.64 19.20
N GLU A 105 3.29 16.70 20.47
CA GLU A 105 2.01 16.22 20.99
C GLU A 105 0.87 17.13 20.51
N GLY A 106 -0.23 16.50 20.10
CA GLY A 106 -1.47 17.18 19.70
C GLY A 106 -2.69 16.35 20.07
N ARG A 107 -3.83 17.04 20.22
CA ARG A 107 -5.11 16.43 20.54
C ARG A 107 -6.21 16.94 19.62
N PRO A 108 -7.25 16.15 19.36
CA PRO A 108 -8.44 16.64 18.66
C PRO A 108 -8.94 17.94 19.30
N GLY A 109 -9.12 18.98 18.46
CA GLY A 109 -9.43 20.34 18.89
C GLY A 109 -8.27 21.33 18.75
N ASP A 110 -7.04 20.88 18.58
CA ASP A 110 -5.89 21.74 18.30
C ASP A 110 -5.96 22.24 16.85
N THR A 111 -6.38 23.50 16.67
CA THR A 111 -6.60 24.11 15.34
C THR A 111 -5.41 24.92 14.83
N ALA A 112 -4.34 25.05 15.62
CA ALA A 112 -3.15 25.83 15.31
C ALA A 112 -1.85 25.11 15.70
N LEU A 113 -1.80 23.79 15.56
CA LEU A 113 -0.60 22.97 15.81
C LEU A 113 0.39 23.16 14.64
N ASN A 114 1.23 24.19 14.74
CA ASN A 114 2.21 24.51 13.71
C ASN A 114 3.46 23.65 13.86
N LEU A 115 3.90 23.07 12.75
CA LEU A 115 5.02 22.13 12.71
C LEU A 115 6.20 22.72 11.92
N THR A 116 7.41 22.38 12.34
CA THR A 116 8.64 22.76 11.64
C THR A 116 9.23 21.54 10.95
N ALA A 117 9.27 21.57 9.62
CA ALA A 117 9.91 20.53 8.82
C ALA A 117 11.44 20.68 8.83
N LYS A 118 12.14 19.56 8.84
CA LYS A 118 13.60 19.49 8.76
C LYS A 118 14.03 19.26 7.33
N VAL A 119 14.78 20.19 6.75
CA VAL A 119 15.41 19.97 5.45
C VAL A 119 16.49 18.90 5.62
N ALA A 120 16.49 17.90 4.74
CA ALA A 120 17.52 16.85 4.78
C ALA A 120 18.91 17.45 4.59
N SER A 121 19.87 17.01 5.38
CA SER A 121 21.27 17.49 5.35
C SER A 121 22.04 16.99 4.12
N SER A 122 21.56 15.92 3.48
CA SER A 122 22.15 15.32 2.30
C SER A 122 21.11 14.59 1.43
N PRO A 123 21.44 14.33 0.14
CA PRO A 123 20.61 13.48 -0.71
C PRO A 123 20.39 12.07 -0.13
N ALA A 124 21.40 11.50 0.54
CA ALA A 124 21.29 10.18 1.18
C ALA A 124 20.29 10.20 2.35
N GLU A 125 20.28 11.27 3.13
CA GLU A 125 19.28 11.44 4.19
C GLU A 125 17.87 11.59 3.61
N ALA A 126 17.69 12.43 2.60
CA ALA A 126 16.41 12.59 1.92
C ALA A 126 15.90 11.27 1.32
N ALA A 127 16.79 10.44 0.79
CA ALA A 127 16.43 9.19 0.16
C ALA A 127 15.93 8.11 1.15
N LYS A 128 16.15 8.25 2.45
CA LYS A 128 15.66 7.29 3.45
C LYS A 128 14.14 7.11 3.42
N VAL A 129 13.41 8.16 3.05
CA VAL A 129 11.94 8.16 2.98
C VAL A 129 11.37 7.89 1.59
N TYR A 130 12.22 7.59 0.59
CA TYR A 130 11.74 7.31 -0.75
C TYR A 130 11.06 5.96 -0.82
N PRO A 131 9.98 5.84 -1.62
CA PRO A 131 9.23 4.60 -1.77
C PRO A 131 10.09 3.46 -2.32
N GLY A 132 9.78 2.22 -1.96
CA GLY A 132 10.52 1.04 -2.39
C GLY A 132 10.66 0.92 -3.91
N ASN A 133 9.64 1.31 -4.68
CA ASN A 133 9.70 1.26 -6.15
C ASN A 133 10.78 2.19 -6.75
N TYR A 134 11.13 3.30 -6.10
CA TYR A 134 12.26 4.14 -6.52
C TYR A 134 13.59 3.44 -6.28
N TRP A 135 13.76 2.75 -5.18
CA TRP A 135 14.92 1.93 -4.90
C TRP A 135 14.99 0.71 -5.83
N LEU A 136 13.84 0.11 -6.14
CA LEU A 136 13.78 -0.98 -7.12
C LEU A 136 14.16 -0.53 -8.53
N SER A 137 13.91 0.74 -8.89
CA SER A 137 14.29 1.26 -10.21
C SER A 137 15.81 1.25 -10.47
N LEU A 138 16.61 1.13 -9.43
CA LEU A 138 18.07 0.94 -9.56
C LEU A 138 18.46 -0.49 -9.97
N LEU A 139 17.54 -1.45 -9.90
CA LEU A 139 17.82 -2.81 -10.32
C LEU A 139 18.02 -2.86 -11.83
N GLN A 140 19.15 -3.38 -12.27
CA GLN A 140 19.50 -3.52 -13.66
C GLN A 140 19.24 -4.94 -14.14
N PRO A 141 18.15 -5.18 -14.91
CA PRO A 141 17.89 -6.49 -15.45
C PRO A 141 18.95 -6.86 -16.49
N PRO A 142 19.18 -8.16 -16.78
CA PRO A 142 20.02 -8.58 -17.88
C PRO A 142 19.64 -7.87 -19.17
N THR A 143 20.62 -7.57 -20.02
CA THR A 143 20.40 -6.84 -21.26
C THR A 143 19.58 -7.65 -22.27
N LYS A 144 18.95 -6.99 -23.23
CA LYS A 144 18.14 -7.70 -24.25
C LYS A 144 18.93 -8.72 -25.05
N SER A 145 20.23 -8.50 -25.24
CA SER A 145 21.13 -9.40 -25.98
C SER A 145 21.46 -10.70 -25.23
N GLU A 146 21.15 -10.78 -23.93
CA GLU A 146 21.34 -11.98 -23.13
C GLU A 146 20.14 -12.94 -23.23
N PHE A 147 19.13 -12.57 -24.02
CA PHE A 147 17.93 -13.39 -24.24
C PHE A 147 17.84 -13.85 -25.70
N PRO A 148 17.29 -15.09 -25.95
CA PRO A 148 16.89 -16.07 -24.93
C PRO A 148 18.07 -16.54 -24.08
N GLY A 149 17.77 -17.00 -22.86
CA GLY A 149 18.80 -17.54 -21.98
C GLY A 149 19.54 -18.73 -22.63
N SER A 150 20.80 -18.89 -22.28
CA SER A 150 21.68 -19.95 -22.83
C SER A 150 22.00 -21.07 -21.83
N GLY A 151 21.35 -21.06 -20.65
CA GLY A 151 21.48 -22.07 -19.62
C GLY A 151 22.81 -22.06 -18.87
N ASP A 152 23.04 -23.07 -18.04
CA ASP A 152 24.17 -23.13 -17.09
C ASP A 152 25.54 -23.14 -17.78
N LYS A 153 25.63 -23.63 -19.02
CA LYS A 153 26.89 -23.62 -19.81
C LYS A 153 27.12 -22.29 -20.54
N GLY A 154 26.18 -21.35 -20.44
CA GLY A 154 26.22 -20.02 -21.04
C GLY A 154 26.11 -18.92 -20.00
N ASN A 155 25.09 -18.06 -20.15
CA ASN A 155 24.86 -16.91 -19.25
C ASN A 155 24.18 -17.24 -17.91
N GLY A 156 23.79 -18.50 -17.71
CA GLY A 156 23.11 -18.99 -16.51
C GLY A 156 21.61 -18.67 -16.45
N ILE A 157 21.08 -17.97 -17.45
CA ILE A 157 19.64 -17.71 -17.60
C ILE A 157 19.02 -18.90 -18.33
N PRO A 158 17.95 -19.55 -17.80
CA PRO A 158 17.32 -20.67 -18.45
C PRO A 158 16.81 -20.32 -19.88
N PRO A 159 16.91 -21.25 -20.86
CA PRO A 159 16.41 -21.00 -22.22
C PRO A 159 14.91 -20.67 -22.28
N ALA A 160 14.11 -21.15 -21.33
CA ALA A 160 12.70 -20.83 -21.19
C ALA A 160 12.47 -19.33 -20.90
N MET A 161 13.47 -18.62 -20.37
CA MET A 161 13.44 -17.17 -20.23
C MET A 161 13.75 -16.51 -21.59
N ALA A 162 12.73 -16.36 -22.40
CA ALA A 162 12.87 -16.02 -23.81
C ALA A 162 13.20 -14.52 -24.05
N THR A 163 12.82 -13.62 -23.14
CA THR A 163 12.97 -12.18 -23.34
C THR A 163 13.24 -11.44 -22.03
N GLN A 164 13.86 -10.26 -22.13
CA GLN A 164 13.99 -9.34 -20.99
C GLN A 164 12.63 -8.96 -20.39
N ALA A 165 11.60 -8.78 -21.22
CA ALA A 165 10.25 -8.46 -20.74
C ALA A 165 9.67 -9.60 -19.88
N HIS A 166 9.91 -10.84 -20.24
CA HIS A 166 9.54 -12.01 -19.44
C HIS A 166 10.29 -12.03 -18.11
N TRP A 167 11.58 -11.71 -18.11
CA TRP A 167 12.37 -11.60 -16.88
C TRP A 167 11.82 -10.51 -15.94
N ILE A 168 11.53 -9.31 -16.49
CA ILE A 168 10.94 -8.20 -15.73
C ILE A 168 9.53 -8.55 -15.22
N PHE A 169 8.74 -9.26 -16.02
CA PHE A 169 7.43 -9.76 -15.57
C PHE A 169 7.58 -10.70 -14.36
N ASN A 170 8.52 -11.63 -14.41
CA ASN A 170 8.71 -12.61 -13.34
C ASN A 170 9.21 -11.99 -12.04
N ILE A 171 10.06 -10.94 -12.07
CA ILE A 171 10.46 -10.26 -10.84
C ILE A 171 9.29 -9.51 -10.20
N LYS A 172 8.39 -8.98 -11.02
CA LYS A 172 7.18 -8.30 -10.53
C LYS A 172 6.15 -9.28 -9.98
N SER A 173 5.85 -10.35 -10.70
CA SER A 173 4.84 -11.33 -10.34
C SER A 173 5.31 -12.34 -9.29
N GLY A 174 6.59 -12.69 -9.27
CA GLY A 174 7.15 -13.67 -8.35
C GLY A 174 7.67 -13.05 -7.04
N CYS A 175 8.44 -11.98 -7.13
CA CYS A 175 9.05 -11.36 -5.95
C CYS A 175 8.19 -10.21 -5.40
N ASN A 176 7.83 -9.26 -6.26
CA ASN A 176 7.12 -8.04 -5.83
C ASN A 176 5.65 -8.29 -5.49
N PHE A 177 5.13 -9.47 -5.82
CA PHE A 177 3.78 -9.90 -5.44
C PHE A 177 3.62 -10.02 -3.91
N CYS A 178 4.62 -10.58 -3.23
CA CYS A 178 4.58 -10.77 -1.78
C CYS A 178 5.35 -9.70 -1.01
N HIS A 179 6.34 -9.06 -1.63
CA HIS A 179 7.21 -8.06 -1.01
C HIS A 179 7.25 -6.81 -1.85
N GLN A 180 7.16 -5.65 -1.21
CA GLN A 180 7.56 -4.42 -1.89
C GLN A 180 9.09 -4.41 -2.00
N LEU A 181 9.62 -4.93 -3.12
CA LEU A 181 11.05 -4.88 -3.41
C LEU A 181 11.54 -3.43 -3.38
N GLY A 182 12.72 -3.22 -2.80
CA GLY A 182 13.29 -1.90 -2.60
C GLY A 182 12.90 -1.24 -1.28
N ASN A 183 12.06 -1.83 -0.44
CA ASN A 183 11.96 -1.41 0.95
C ASN A 183 13.29 -1.65 1.69
N GLN A 184 13.47 -1.04 2.85
CA GLN A 184 14.75 -1.06 3.57
C GLN A 184 15.27 -2.48 3.84
N ILE A 185 14.39 -3.40 4.19
CA ILE A 185 14.76 -4.80 4.47
C ILE A 185 15.18 -5.50 3.18
N THR A 186 14.40 -5.38 2.10
CA THR A 186 14.67 -6.13 0.87
C THR A 186 15.88 -5.61 0.09
N ARG A 187 16.21 -4.31 0.18
CA ARG A 187 17.36 -3.72 -0.53
C ARG A 187 18.67 -3.76 0.26
N SER A 188 18.69 -4.39 1.44
CA SER A 188 19.88 -4.50 2.28
C SER A 188 20.15 -5.95 2.65
N LEU A 189 21.41 -6.32 2.73
CA LEU A 189 21.89 -7.61 3.23
C LEU A 189 22.52 -7.50 4.62
N GLY A 190 22.72 -6.28 5.16
CA GLY A 190 23.45 -6.05 6.42
C GLY A 190 22.87 -6.78 7.64
N HIS A 191 21.57 -7.06 7.65
CA HIS A 191 20.96 -7.86 8.70
C HIS A 191 21.40 -9.33 8.71
N MET A 192 22.10 -9.79 7.66
CA MET A 192 22.63 -11.15 7.51
C MET A 192 24.15 -11.23 7.65
N ASP A 193 24.83 -10.13 7.93
CA ASP A 193 26.31 -10.07 8.05
C ASP A 193 26.84 -11.05 9.11
N HIS A 194 26.06 -11.31 10.16
CA HIS A 194 26.41 -12.27 11.21
C HIS A 194 26.51 -13.74 10.74
N LEU A 195 26.00 -14.05 9.54
CA LEU A 195 26.05 -15.40 8.96
C LEU A 195 27.36 -15.66 8.18
N GLY A 196 28.17 -14.61 7.93
CA GLY A 196 29.52 -14.75 7.39
C GLY A 196 29.60 -15.22 5.93
N PHE A 197 28.62 -14.84 5.07
CA PHE A 197 28.68 -15.11 3.64
C PHE A 197 29.90 -14.48 3.01
N LYS A 198 30.52 -15.17 2.06
CA LYS A 198 31.71 -14.67 1.35
C LYS A 198 31.35 -13.68 0.26
N THR A 199 30.19 -13.83 -0.34
CA THR A 199 29.71 -12.95 -1.40
C THR A 199 28.25 -12.55 -1.21
N PRO A 200 27.82 -11.39 -1.76
CA PRO A 200 26.41 -11.01 -1.74
C PRO A 200 25.50 -12.00 -2.48
N GLU A 201 26.02 -12.70 -3.50
CA GLU A 201 25.28 -13.74 -4.22
C GLU A 201 24.94 -14.93 -3.32
N GLU A 202 25.90 -15.40 -2.52
CA GLU A 202 25.65 -16.46 -1.51
C GLU A 202 24.57 -16.04 -0.54
N ALA A 203 24.63 -14.80 -0.05
CA ALA A 203 23.63 -14.25 0.85
C ALA A 203 22.24 -14.20 0.19
N TRP A 204 22.13 -13.79 -1.08
CA TRP A 204 20.86 -13.78 -1.80
C TRP A 204 20.30 -15.17 -2.07
N ILE A 205 21.13 -16.14 -2.43
CA ILE A 205 20.71 -17.53 -2.62
C ILE A 205 20.15 -18.08 -1.30
N TYR A 206 20.86 -17.86 -0.20
CA TYR A 206 20.40 -18.31 1.11
C TYR A 206 19.09 -17.61 1.51
N ARG A 207 19.03 -16.28 1.38
CA ARG A 207 17.84 -15.48 1.75
C ARG A 207 16.57 -15.96 1.07
N THR A 208 16.65 -16.31 -0.20
CA THR A 208 15.49 -16.79 -0.98
C THR A 208 15.04 -18.20 -0.63
N GLN A 209 15.70 -18.85 0.32
CA GLN A 209 15.31 -20.18 0.84
C GLN A 209 14.72 -20.09 2.25
N LEU A 210 14.73 -18.90 2.88
CA LEU A 210 14.33 -18.74 4.28
C LEU A 210 12.80 -18.59 4.45
N GLY A 211 12.36 -19.00 5.65
CA GLY A 211 11.01 -18.79 6.14
C GLY A 211 9.95 -19.65 5.45
N VAL A 212 8.70 -19.42 5.83
CA VAL A 212 7.54 -20.22 5.38
C VAL A 212 7.30 -20.12 3.86
N ARG A 213 7.84 -19.11 3.19
CA ARG A 213 7.76 -18.90 1.74
C ARG A 213 9.06 -19.19 1.01
N GLY A 214 10.04 -19.77 1.66
CA GLY A 214 11.34 -20.11 1.06
C GLY A 214 11.22 -20.96 -0.19
N SER A 215 10.34 -21.97 -0.21
CA SER A 215 10.11 -22.78 -1.39
C SER A 215 9.58 -21.98 -2.60
N ALA A 216 8.66 -21.03 -2.37
CA ALA A 216 8.11 -20.17 -3.42
C ALA A 216 9.18 -19.21 -3.96
N MET A 217 9.98 -18.61 -3.08
CA MET A 217 11.08 -17.73 -3.47
C MET A 217 12.17 -18.50 -4.24
N ALA A 218 12.55 -19.69 -3.77
CA ALA A 218 13.51 -20.55 -4.48
C ALA A 218 12.99 -20.97 -5.87
N GLY A 219 11.69 -21.27 -6.00
CA GLY A 219 11.05 -21.56 -7.28
C GLY A 219 11.11 -20.37 -8.25
N THR A 220 10.91 -19.15 -7.75
CA THR A 220 11.07 -17.92 -8.54
C THR A 220 12.53 -17.72 -8.95
N MET A 221 13.48 -17.92 -8.04
CA MET A 221 14.92 -17.85 -8.37
C MET A 221 15.34 -18.86 -9.42
N ALA A 222 14.79 -20.07 -9.39
CA ALA A 222 15.05 -21.08 -10.41
C ALA A 222 14.61 -20.62 -11.82
N GLN A 223 13.53 -19.85 -11.93
CA GLN A 223 13.08 -19.30 -13.23
C GLN A 223 14.07 -18.28 -13.80
N PHE A 224 14.80 -17.57 -12.96
CA PHE A 224 15.86 -16.64 -13.39
C PHE A 224 17.19 -17.35 -13.72
N GLY A 225 17.33 -18.60 -13.28
CA GLY A 225 18.62 -19.24 -13.07
C GLY A 225 19.23 -18.76 -11.76
N VAL A 226 19.35 -19.65 -10.78
CA VAL A 226 19.69 -19.26 -9.38
C VAL A 226 20.89 -18.32 -9.30
N GLN A 227 22.00 -18.68 -9.99
CA GLN A 227 23.23 -17.88 -10.00
C GLN A 227 23.05 -16.56 -10.78
N ALA A 228 22.35 -16.59 -11.92
CA ALA A 228 22.11 -15.40 -12.72
C ALA A 228 21.21 -14.39 -11.99
N GLY A 229 20.13 -14.88 -11.38
CA GLY A 229 19.25 -14.05 -10.55
C GLY A 229 19.97 -13.47 -9.32
N ALA A 230 20.77 -14.30 -8.64
CA ALA A 230 21.55 -13.85 -7.49
C ALA A 230 22.55 -12.75 -7.84
N ARG A 231 23.25 -12.85 -8.98
CA ARG A 231 24.17 -11.79 -9.46
C ARG A 231 23.42 -10.46 -9.65
N VAL A 232 22.26 -10.45 -10.27
CA VAL A 232 21.48 -9.22 -10.49
C VAL A 232 21.04 -8.59 -9.17
N LEU A 233 20.58 -9.39 -8.22
CA LEU A 233 20.17 -8.90 -6.92
C LEU A 233 21.36 -8.46 -6.06
N ALA A 234 22.50 -9.15 -6.16
CA ALA A 234 23.74 -8.80 -5.48
C ALA A 234 24.31 -7.49 -6.00
N ASP A 235 24.39 -7.31 -7.34
CA ASP A 235 24.80 -6.05 -7.95
C ASP A 235 23.94 -4.89 -7.45
N TRP A 236 22.62 -5.04 -7.53
CA TRP A 236 21.68 -4.02 -7.07
C TRP A 236 21.91 -3.60 -5.61
N THR A 237 21.97 -4.57 -4.68
CA THR A 237 22.15 -4.27 -3.26
C THR A 237 23.55 -3.76 -2.93
N THR A 238 24.58 -4.21 -3.65
CA THR A 238 25.95 -3.73 -3.50
C THR A 238 26.09 -2.27 -3.95
N ARG A 239 25.50 -1.90 -5.08
CA ARG A 239 25.50 -0.51 -5.55
C ARG A 239 24.81 0.43 -4.57
N ILE A 240 23.66 0.01 -4.00
CA ILE A 240 22.97 0.75 -2.95
C ILE A 240 23.84 0.88 -1.69
N ALA A 241 24.48 -0.21 -1.25
CA ALA A 241 25.38 -0.19 -0.09
C ALA A 241 26.58 0.75 -0.31
N ASN A 242 27.04 0.87 -1.56
CA ASN A 242 28.12 1.78 -1.96
C ASN A 242 27.63 3.23 -2.19
N GLY A 243 26.37 3.54 -1.86
CA GLY A 243 25.84 4.90 -1.87
C GLY A 243 25.09 5.32 -3.13
N GLU A 244 24.75 4.40 -4.03
CA GLU A 244 23.88 4.73 -5.16
C GLU A 244 22.48 5.09 -4.68
N LEU A 245 21.96 6.22 -5.16
CA LEU A 245 20.69 6.77 -4.76
C LEU A 245 19.71 6.77 -5.94
N PRO A 246 18.42 6.50 -5.67
CA PRO A 246 17.41 6.61 -6.69
C PRO A 246 17.09 8.07 -7.04
N PRO A 247 16.45 8.32 -8.20
CA PRO A 247 15.99 9.65 -8.54
C PRO A 247 15.04 10.19 -7.48
N VAL A 248 15.04 11.51 -7.29
CA VAL A 248 14.18 12.17 -6.32
C VAL A 248 12.71 12.03 -6.73
N PRO A 249 11.84 11.45 -5.88
CA PRO A 249 10.42 11.39 -6.19
C PRO A 249 9.81 12.80 -6.23
N PRO A 250 8.85 13.05 -7.12
CA PRO A 250 8.10 14.30 -7.09
C PRO A 250 7.21 14.35 -5.85
N ARG A 251 7.10 15.52 -5.23
CA ARG A 251 6.10 15.74 -4.19
C ARG A 251 4.69 15.63 -4.76
N PRO A 252 3.69 15.25 -3.94
CA PRO A 252 2.29 15.23 -4.36
C PRO A 252 1.87 16.53 -5.04
N ARG A 253 1.27 16.42 -6.22
CA ARG A 253 0.83 17.55 -7.02
C ARG A 253 -0.48 18.13 -6.49
N PRO A 254 -0.74 19.43 -6.71
CA PRO A 254 -2.04 20.03 -6.37
C PRO A 254 -3.21 19.24 -6.97
N GLY A 255 -4.34 19.24 -6.26
CA GLY A 255 -5.55 18.51 -6.63
C GLY A 255 -5.66 17.16 -5.92
N PRO A 256 -6.07 16.08 -6.61
CA PRO A 256 -6.39 14.80 -5.96
C PRO A 256 -5.26 14.22 -5.11
N GLU A 257 -3.99 14.40 -5.53
CA GLU A 257 -2.84 13.85 -4.80
C GLU A 257 -2.64 14.52 -3.41
N ARG A 258 -3.13 15.75 -3.22
CA ARG A 258 -3.07 16.45 -1.92
C ARG A 258 -4.36 16.35 -1.11
N ASN A 259 -5.42 15.80 -1.70
CA ASN A 259 -6.69 15.56 -1.00
C ASN A 259 -6.82 14.12 -0.48
N VAL A 260 -5.71 13.43 -0.33
CA VAL A 260 -5.67 12.06 0.19
C VAL A 260 -5.62 12.10 1.71
N VAL A 261 -6.49 11.32 2.33
CA VAL A 261 -6.44 10.99 3.76
C VAL A 261 -6.20 9.49 3.88
N VAL A 262 -5.14 9.11 4.59
CA VAL A 262 -4.81 7.71 4.84
C VAL A 262 -5.00 7.42 6.31
N THR A 263 -5.69 6.34 6.62
CA THR A 263 -5.80 5.81 7.97
C THR A 263 -5.18 4.42 7.99
N LEU A 264 -4.32 4.15 8.97
CA LEU A 264 -3.68 2.87 9.17
C LEU A 264 -3.98 2.38 10.58
N TRP A 265 -4.28 1.10 10.70
CA TRP A 265 -4.42 0.38 11.96
C TRP A 265 -3.41 -0.76 11.99
N ASP A 266 -3.02 -1.15 13.19
CA ASP A 266 -2.22 -2.35 13.40
C ASP A 266 -3.15 -3.55 13.63
N TRP A 267 -2.75 -4.73 13.16
CA TRP A 267 -3.49 -5.97 13.43
C TRP A 267 -3.37 -6.44 14.88
N GLY A 268 -2.51 -5.79 15.68
CA GLY A 268 -2.30 -6.12 17.09
C GLY A 268 -1.51 -7.42 17.34
N VAL A 269 -0.84 -7.93 16.31
CA VAL A 269 -0.11 -9.21 16.38
C VAL A 269 1.31 -9.05 15.87
N ASP A 270 2.28 -9.13 16.78
CA ASP A 270 3.69 -8.78 16.50
C ASP A 270 4.41 -9.70 15.51
N SER A 271 3.99 -10.94 15.38
CA SER A 271 4.71 -11.97 14.60
C SER A 271 3.88 -12.61 13.49
N SER A 272 2.70 -12.09 13.20
CA SER A 272 1.81 -12.66 12.21
C SER A 272 2.02 -12.06 10.82
N PHE A 273 1.90 -12.93 9.83
CA PHE A 273 1.80 -12.56 8.43
C PHE A 273 0.33 -12.67 8.02
N MET A 274 -0.33 -11.53 7.87
CA MET A 274 -1.72 -11.46 7.41
C MET A 274 -1.80 -11.69 5.92
N HIS A 275 -2.76 -12.49 5.51
CA HIS A 275 -3.00 -12.82 4.11
C HIS A 275 -4.51 -12.95 3.86
N ASP A 276 -4.93 -12.70 2.62
CA ASP A 276 -6.32 -12.85 2.20
C ASP A 276 -7.31 -12.02 3.05
N GLU A 277 -7.08 -10.70 3.08
CA GLU A 277 -7.96 -9.75 3.77
C GLU A 277 -9.28 -9.61 3.03
N ILE A 278 -10.38 -9.57 3.79
CA ILE A 278 -11.72 -9.34 3.28
C ILE A 278 -12.50 -8.38 4.18
N ALA A 279 -13.15 -7.40 3.58
CA ALA A 279 -14.00 -6.43 4.28
C ALA A 279 -15.45 -6.46 3.79
N THR A 280 -15.71 -6.79 2.52
CA THR A 280 -17.05 -6.72 1.93
C THR A 280 -17.21 -7.72 0.79
N ASP A 281 -18.45 -7.95 0.34
CA ASP A 281 -18.72 -8.75 -0.85
C ASP A 281 -18.45 -7.95 -2.13
N LYS A 282 -17.81 -8.57 -3.11
CA LYS A 282 -17.49 -7.95 -4.40
C LYS A 282 -18.75 -7.57 -5.20
N ASN A 283 -19.80 -8.37 -5.10
CA ASN A 283 -21.03 -8.22 -5.88
C ASN A 283 -22.08 -7.40 -5.14
N ASP A 284 -22.02 -7.38 -3.81
CA ASP A 284 -22.88 -6.59 -2.95
C ASP A 284 -22.06 -5.83 -1.91
N PRO A 285 -21.61 -4.61 -2.23
CA PRO A 285 -20.79 -3.81 -1.33
C PRO A 285 -21.54 -3.31 -0.08
N THR A 286 -22.83 -3.59 0.06
CA THR A 286 -23.59 -3.31 1.29
C THR A 286 -23.36 -4.37 2.37
N VAL A 287 -22.89 -5.56 1.98
CA VAL A 287 -22.53 -6.61 2.94
C VAL A 287 -21.29 -6.17 3.72
N ASN A 288 -21.45 -6.07 5.02
CA ASN A 288 -20.39 -5.64 5.95
C ASN A 288 -19.75 -4.26 5.61
N ALA A 289 -20.53 -3.36 4.99
CA ALA A 289 -20.04 -2.07 4.48
C ALA A 289 -19.35 -1.19 5.54
N ASN A 290 -19.73 -1.33 6.81
CA ASN A 290 -19.18 -0.62 7.96
C ASN A 290 -18.69 -1.58 9.05
N GLY A 291 -18.49 -2.83 8.69
CA GLY A 291 -18.05 -3.86 9.63
C GLY A 291 -16.55 -4.06 9.65
N PRO A 292 -16.08 -5.01 10.46
CA PRO A 292 -14.67 -5.33 10.58
C PRO A 292 -14.05 -5.85 9.28
N VAL A 293 -12.73 -5.71 9.19
CA VAL A 293 -11.88 -6.37 8.20
C VAL A 293 -11.35 -7.67 8.80
N TYR A 294 -11.42 -8.75 8.04
CA TYR A 294 -10.95 -10.06 8.45
C TYR A 294 -9.71 -10.44 7.67
N ALA A 295 -8.71 -11.04 8.32
CA ALA A 295 -7.50 -11.52 7.68
C ALA A 295 -7.04 -12.85 8.28
N VAL A 296 -6.50 -13.71 7.43
CA VAL A 296 -5.94 -15.00 7.87
C VAL A 296 -4.51 -14.81 8.36
N SER A 297 -4.26 -15.21 9.60
CA SER A 297 -2.88 -15.34 10.12
C SER A 297 -2.30 -16.67 9.65
N ALA A 298 -1.60 -16.63 8.53
CA ALA A 298 -1.21 -17.81 7.75
C ALA A 298 -0.28 -18.81 8.47
N GLY A 299 0.37 -18.41 9.55
CA GLY A 299 1.29 -19.27 10.31
C GLY A 299 0.74 -19.77 11.64
N HIS A 300 -0.43 -19.30 12.08
CA HIS A 300 -0.88 -19.47 13.45
C HIS A 300 -2.27 -20.08 13.60
N GLY A 301 -2.93 -20.44 12.48
CA GLY A 301 -4.27 -21.03 12.51
C GLY A 301 -5.32 -20.10 13.13
N LYS A 302 -5.20 -18.79 12.90
CA LYS A 302 -6.10 -17.78 13.46
C LYS A 302 -6.69 -16.87 12.39
N LEU A 303 -7.86 -16.34 12.66
CA LEU A 303 -8.47 -15.25 11.94
C LEU A 303 -8.27 -13.98 12.77
N THR A 304 -7.61 -12.99 12.22
CA THR A 304 -7.48 -11.67 12.84
C THR A 304 -8.60 -10.78 12.35
N VAL A 305 -9.18 -10.03 13.25
CA VAL A 305 -10.28 -9.10 13.00
C VAL A 305 -9.82 -7.70 13.37
N LEU A 306 -10.01 -6.76 12.45
CA LEU A 306 -9.78 -5.33 12.68
C LEU A 306 -11.11 -4.60 12.54
N ASP A 307 -11.53 -3.93 13.61
CA ASP A 307 -12.70 -3.05 13.59
C ASP A 307 -12.27 -1.59 13.43
N PRO A 308 -12.47 -0.99 12.24
CA PRO A 308 -12.09 0.40 11.99
C PRO A 308 -13.02 1.42 12.65
N ILE A 309 -14.21 1.00 13.14
CA ILE A 309 -15.14 1.88 13.83
C ILE A 309 -14.75 2.01 15.30
N ASP A 310 -14.47 0.87 15.94
CA ASP A 310 -14.09 0.83 17.35
C ASP A 310 -12.58 0.98 17.57
N ASN A 311 -11.81 1.06 16.49
CA ASN A 311 -10.32 1.09 16.50
C ASN A 311 -9.76 -0.05 17.34
N ASP A 312 -10.23 -1.25 17.08
CA ASP A 312 -9.91 -2.46 17.83
C ASP A 312 -9.39 -3.56 16.90
N SER A 313 -8.56 -4.44 17.45
CA SER A 313 -8.14 -5.65 16.75
C SER A 313 -8.10 -6.82 17.73
N TYR A 314 -8.50 -8.00 17.27
CA TYR A 314 -8.52 -9.22 18.06
C TYR A 314 -8.37 -10.46 17.19
N GLU A 315 -8.03 -11.59 17.81
CA GLU A 315 -7.87 -12.87 17.12
C GLU A 315 -9.00 -13.85 17.48
N LEU A 316 -9.45 -14.59 16.47
CA LEU A 316 -10.32 -15.75 16.61
C LEU A 316 -9.54 -17.03 16.28
N THR A 317 -9.60 -18.01 17.15
CA THR A 317 -8.99 -19.33 16.91
C THR A 317 -9.84 -20.09 15.89
N ILE A 318 -9.20 -20.56 14.81
CA ILE A 318 -9.84 -21.40 13.80
C ILE A 318 -9.47 -22.85 14.10
N PRO A 319 -10.44 -23.80 14.11
CA PRO A 319 -10.13 -25.21 14.19
C PRO A 319 -9.23 -25.63 13.03
N THR A 320 -7.99 -25.95 13.31
CA THR A 320 -7.03 -26.47 12.32
C THR A 320 -6.66 -27.89 12.71
N ARG A 321 -6.22 -28.68 11.74
CA ARG A 321 -5.61 -29.97 12.05
C ARG A 321 -4.26 -29.73 12.71
N GLU A 322 -4.03 -30.41 13.84
CA GLU A 322 -2.71 -30.53 14.46
C GLU A 322 -1.75 -31.35 13.57
#